data_22b083406510174fc3b622457e4b85fb
#
_entry.id   22b083406510174fc3b622457e4b85fb
#
_cell.length_a   1.000
_cell.length_b   1.000
_cell.length_c   1.000
_cell.angle_alpha   90.00
_cell.angle_beta   90.00
_cell.angle_gamma   90.00
#
_symmetry.space_group_name_H-M   'P 1'
#
loop_
_entity.id
_entity.type
_entity.pdbx_description
1 polymer ?
#
loop_
_entity_poly.entity_id
_entity_poly.type
_entity_poly.pdbx_seq_one_letter_code
_entity_poly.pdbx_strand_id
1 'polypeptide(L)' 'MVPPREILNYLKAEPFRPFQIRMTSGRTFDIRHPEMVRLGRSTLIVFTFVSNDPAIYDRWETVSLMLIEAVTHEEAPAA' A
#
# COMPACT_ATOMS: atom_id res chain seq x y z
N MET A 1 0.53 -6.61 -14.22
CA MET A 1 1.32 -5.63 -13.46
C MET A 1 0.53 -4.34 -13.30
N VAL A 2 0.53 -3.80 -12.11
CA VAL A 2 -0.11 -2.51 -11.85
C VAL A 2 0.93 -1.40 -12.06
N PRO A 3 0.65 -0.40 -12.89
CA PRO A 3 1.64 0.67 -13.12
C PRO A 3 1.88 1.49 -11.85
N PRO A 4 3.11 1.99 -11.64
CA PRO A 4 3.40 2.82 -10.48
C PRO A 4 2.49 4.03 -10.35
N ARG A 5 2.09 4.61 -11.47
CA ARG A 5 1.21 5.79 -11.46
C ARG A 5 -0.14 5.49 -10.82
N GLU A 6 -0.66 4.30 -11.02
CA GLU A 6 -1.93 3.93 -10.37
C GLU A 6 -1.80 3.90 -8.87
N ILE A 7 -0.72 3.30 -8.37
CA ILE A 7 -0.49 3.27 -6.92
C ILE A 7 -0.32 4.69 -6.39
N LEU A 8 0.40 5.52 -7.13
CA LEU A 8 0.56 6.92 -6.74
C LEU A 8 -0.77 7.64 -6.61
N ASN A 9 -1.71 7.36 -7.52
CA ASN A 9 -3.03 7.96 -7.47
C ASN A 9 -3.78 7.56 -6.20
N TYR A 10 -3.66 6.29 -5.78
CA TYR A 10 -4.25 5.86 -4.52
C TYR A 10 -3.64 6.60 -3.33
N LEU A 11 -2.33 6.82 -3.37
CA LEU A 11 -1.62 7.48 -2.26
C LEU A 11 -1.94 8.97 -2.17
N LYS A 12 -2.20 9.60 -3.31
CA LYS A 12 -2.45 11.05 -3.38
C LYS A 12 -3.93 11.41 -3.32
N ALA A 13 -4.81 10.43 -3.22
CA ALA A 13 -6.25 10.71 -3.19
C ALA A 13 -6.62 11.60 -2.00
N GLU A 14 -7.52 12.55 -2.24
CA GLU A 14 -7.99 13.48 -1.22
C GLU A 14 -9.51 13.37 -1.09
N PRO A 15 -10.04 12.88 0.03
CA PRO A 15 -9.30 12.37 1.19
C PRO A 15 -8.68 11.01 0.87
N PHE A 16 -7.64 10.66 1.63
CA PHE A 16 -7.02 9.34 1.48
C PHE A 16 -8.02 8.25 1.88
N ARG A 17 -8.11 7.22 1.05
CA ARG A 17 -8.95 6.06 1.33
C ARG A 17 -8.06 4.83 1.46
N PRO A 18 -8.21 4.05 2.53
CA PRO A 18 -7.44 2.82 2.67
C PRO A 18 -7.63 1.90 1.47
N PHE A 19 -6.55 1.22 1.11
CA PHE A 19 -6.59 0.27 0.00
C PHE A 19 -5.74 -0.94 0.33
N GLN A 20 -5.94 -1.99 -0.45
CA GLN A 20 -5.22 -3.24 -0.28
C GLN A 20 -4.43 -3.54 -1.54
N ILE A 21 -3.19 -3.95 -1.36
CA ILE A 21 -2.32 -4.42 -2.43
C ILE A 21 -2.27 -5.95 -2.33
N ARG A 22 -2.60 -6.63 -3.43
CA ARG A 22 -2.49 -8.08 -3.48
C ARG A 22 -1.38 -8.47 -4.44
N MET A 23 -0.47 -9.31 -3.95
CA MET A 23 0.63 -9.84 -4.74
C MET A 23 0.19 -11.11 -5.47
N THR A 24 0.92 -11.47 -6.52
CA THR A 24 0.63 -12.69 -7.27
C THR A 24 0.76 -13.95 -6.42
N SER A 25 1.53 -13.88 -5.34
CA SER A 25 1.66 -14.98 -4.39
C SER A 25 0.44 -15.18 -3.50
N GLY A 26 -0.51 -14.24 -3.53
CA GLY A 26 -1.66 -14.24 -2.64
C GLY A 26 -1.47 -13.41 -1.38
N ARG A 27 -0.25 -12.95 -1.10
CA ARG A 27 -0.02 -12.05 0.03
C ARG A 27 -0.75 -10.74 -0.20
N THR A 28 -1.24 -10.15 0.88
CA THR A 28 -1.91 -8.87 0.83
C THR A 28 -1.28 -7.89 1.82
N PHE A 29 -1.33 -6.61 1.47
CA PHE A 29 -0.89 -5.53 2.33
C PHE A 29 -2.05 -4.54 2.47
N ASP A 30 -2.45 -4.25 3.70
CA ASP A 30 -3.48 -3.26 3.97
C ASP A 30 -2.82 -1.92 4.20
N ILE A 31 -3.09 -0.97 3.32
CA ILE A 31 -2.49 0.36 3.39
C ILE A 31 -3.51 1.32 3.98
N ARG A 32 -3.32 1.67 5.22
CA ARG A 32 -4.25 2.51 5.98
C ARG A 32 -3.83 3.97 6.04
N HIS A 33 -2.56 4.24 5.73
CA HIS A 33 -2.00 5.58 5.73
C HIS A 33 -1.06 5.74 4.55
N PRO A 34 -1.03 6.90 3.90
CA PRO A 34 -0.15 7.08 2.75
C PRO A 34 1.33 6.99 3.11
N GLU A 35 1.68 7.21 4.38
CA GLU A 35 3.06 7.10 4.82
C GLU A 35 3.56 5.66 4.87
N MET A 36 2.67 4.68 4.78
CA MET A 36 3.06 3.27 4.80
C MET A 36 3.77 2.81 3.53
N VAL A 37 3.72 3.62 2.47
CA VAL A 37 4.21 3.18 1.17
C VAL A 37 5.15 4.22 0.58
N ARG A 38 6.28 3.74 0.04
CA ARG A 38 7.17 4.54 -0.77
C ARG A 38 7.36 3.85 -2.11
N LEU A 39 7.15 4.59 -3.18
CA LEU A 39 7.29 4.06 -4.53
C LEU A 39 8.69 4.29 -5.05
N GLY A 40 9.29 3.22 -5.59
CA GLY A 40 10.46 3.33 -6.43
C GLY A 40 10.09 3.16 -7.90
N ARG A 41 11.09 3.07 -8.75
CA ARG A 41 10.87 2.90 -10.19
C ARG A 41 10.23 1.55 -10.50
N SER A 42 10.72 0.49 -9.87
CA SER A 42 10.24 -0.88 -10.11
C SER A 42 9.91 -1.62 -8.82
N THR A 43 10.04 -0.95 -7.69
CA THR A 43 9.79 -1.53 -6.38
C THR A 43 8.89 -0.64 -5.55
N LEU A 44 8.36 -1.23 -4.49
CA LEU A 44 7.51 -0.54 -3.56
C LEU A 44 7.95 -0.98 -2.17
N ILE A 45 8.11 -0.02 -1.27
CA ILE A 45 8.46 -0.30 0.11
C ILE A 45 7.23 -0.11 0.96
N VAL A 46 6.88 -1.14 1.73
CA VAL A 46 5.75 -1.09 2.66
C VAL A 46 6.30 -1.04 4.07
N PHE A 47 5.87 -0.04 4.83
CA PHE A 47 6.25 0.12 6.24
C PHE A 47 5.12 -0.37 7.13
N THR A 48 5.47 -1.08 8.20
CA THR A 48 4.55 -1.44 9.26
C THR A 48 4.88 -0.57 10.46
N PHE A 49 3.89 0.11 11.00
CA PHE A 49 4.10 1.06 12.10
C PHE A 49 3.78 0.42 13.45
N VAL A 50 4.47 0.93 14.47
CA VAL A 50 4.27 0.49 15.85
C VAL A 50 2.98 1.15 16.38
N SER A 51 2.07 0.33 16.89
CA SER A 51 0.89 0.82 17.63
C SER A 51 0.14 1.96 16.94
N ASN A 52 -0.03 1.88 15.62
CA ASN A 52 -0.73 2.89 14.85
C ASN A 52 -0.08 4.29 14.87
N ASP A 53 1.18 4.37 15.28
CA ASP A 53 1.91 5.64 15.26
C ASP A 53 2.67 5.75 13.93
N PRO A 54 2.22 6.59 12.98
CA PRO A 54 2.88 6.69 11.68
C PRO A 54 4.26 7.34 11.75
N ALA A 55 4.66 7.88 12.89
CA ALA A 55 5.98 8.45 13.06
C ALA A 55 7.04 7.40 13.37
N ILE A 56 6.62 6.20 13.80
CA ILE A 56 7.55 5.15 14.22
C ILE A 56 7.23 3.87 13.48
N TYR A 57 8.10 3.46 12.56
CA TYR A 57 7.90 2.19 11.88
C TYR A 57 8.58 1.06 12.64
N ASP A 58 7.97 -0.11 12.58
CA ASP A 58 8.49 -1.32 13.19
C ASP A 58 9.42 -2.05 12.23
N ARG A 59 8.99 -2.18 11.00
CA ARG A 59 9.77 -2.84 9.95
C ARG A 59 9.30 -2.38 8.59
N TRP A 60 10.06 -2.73 7.57
CA TRP A 60 9.67 -2.44 6.19
C TRP A 60 9.94 -3.67 5.32
N GLU A 61 9.27 -3.72 4.19
CA GLU A 61 9.47 -4.78 3.21
C GLU A 61 9.46 -4.16 1.83
N THR A 62 10.42 -4.57 0.99
CA THR A 62 10.49 -4.12 -0.40
C THR A 62 9.90 -5.21 -1.29
N VAL A 63 8.95 -4.84 -2.12
CA VAL A 63 8.31 -5.78 -3.04
C VAL A 63 8.42 -5.27 -4.47
N SER A 64 8.38 -6.20 -5.43
CA SER A 64 8.45 -5.86 -6.84
C SER A 64 7.09 -5.39 -7.35
N LEU A 65 7.07 -4.26 -8.06
CA LEU A 65 5.85 -3.77 -8.69
C LEU A 65 5.32 -4.77 -9.73
N MET A 66 6.21 -5.53 -10.36
CA MET A 66 5.79 -6.53 -11.35
C MET A 66 4.98 -7.66 -10.75
N LEU A 67 5.10 -7.89 -9.44
CA LEU A 67 4.42 -8.97 -8.77
C LEU A 67 3.12 -8.53 -8.09
N ILE A 68 2.70 -7.30 -8.30
CA ILE A 68 1.41 -6.84 -7.80
C ILE A 68 0.33 -7.29 -8.78
N GLU A 69 -0.64 -8.03 -8.26
CA GLU A 69 -1.74 -8.52 -9.06
C GLU A 69 -2.90 -7.53 -9.12
N ALA A 70 -3.22 -6.92 -7.97
CA ALA A 70 -4.36 -6.02 -7.91
C ALA A 70 -4.20 -5.03 -6.77
N VAL A 71 -4.82 -3.85 -6.95
CA VAL A 71 -4.95 -2.84 -5.91
C VAL A 71 -6.42 -2.49 -5.85
N THR A 72 -7.01 -2.60 -4.67
CA THR A 72 -8.44 -2.33 -4.49
C THR A 72 -8.65 -1.47 -3.26
N HIS A 73 -9.65 -0.58 -3.32
CA HIS A 73 -10.05 0.14 -2.12
C HIS A 73 -10.68 -0.81 -1.13
N GLU A 74 -10.33 -0.65 0.14
CA GLU A 74 -11.04 -1.34 1.19
C GLU A 74 -12.39 -0.65 1.37
N GLU A 75 -13.45 -1.44 1.28
CA GLU A 75 -14.76 -0.90 1.58
C GLU A 75 -14.90 -0.80 3.09
N ALA A 76 -15.31 0.38 3.55
CA ALA A 76 -15.66 0.51 4.93
C ALA A 76 -16.79 -0.48 5.22
N PRO A 77 -16.70 -1.24 6.32
CA PRO A 77 -17.81 -2.10 6.67
C PRO A 77 -19.07 -1.25 6.78
N ALA A 78 -20.14 -1.78 6.23
CA ALA A 78 -21.42 -1.10 6.31
C ALA A 78 -21.73 -0.90 7.78
N ALA A 79 -21.80 0.33 8.16
CA ALA A 79 -22.06 0.68 9.54
C ALA A 79 -23.49 0.32 9.90
#